data_d0a59f215ba1fb4f9752f3e2c921607f
#
_entry.id   d0a59f215ba1fb4f9752f3e2c921607f
#
_cell.length_a   1.000
_cell.length_b   1.000
_cell.length_c   1.000
_cell.angle_alpha   90.00
_cell.angle_beta   90.00
_cell.angle_gamma   90.00
#
_symmetry.space_group_name_H-M   'P 1'
#
loop_
_entity.id
_entity.type
_entity.pdbx_description
1 polymer ?
#
loop_
_entity_poly.entity_id
_entity_poly.type
_entity_poly.pdbx_seq_one_letter_code
_entity_poly.pdbx_strand_id
1 'polypeptide(L)'
;MRHTATDTFIQFYDSPLGKLAMRSDGSALIGLGLVSKQAAVAAIAGSRPQEKSLLIFQETVRWLDSYFRGRAPSFTPKLKLSGSDFQKRVCEIMLTIPFGKTVTYGEIAARIARERGIPRMSAQAVGGAVGANPILIIVPCHRVIGAGGNLTGYGAGMERKIQLLKLEKSI
;
A
#
# COMPACT_ATOMS: atom_id res chain seq x y z
N MET A 1 28.57 10.82 15.24
CA MET A 1 27.29 11.25 14.63
C MET A 1 26.20 10.34 15.16
N ARG A 2 25.28 10.87 15.96
CA ARG A 2 24.17 10.08 16.54
C ARG A 2 23.12 9.91 15.41
N HIS A 3 22.91 8.68 14.93
CA HIS A 3 21.72 8.36 14.17
C HIS A 3 20.52 8.58 15.10
N THR A 4 19.82 9.68 14.92
CA THR A 4 18.51 9.88 15.52
C THR A 4 17.59 8.82 14.90
N ALA A 5 17.24 7.80 15.70
CA ALA A 5 16.15 6.91 15.34
C ALA A 5 14.94 7.79 15.06
N THR A 6 14.48 7.83 13.82
CA THR A 6 13.30 8.60 13.45
C THR A 6 12.15 7.98 14.22
N ASP A 7 11.54 8.75 15.14
CA ASP A 7 10.42 8.27 15.94
C ASP A 7 9.32 7.76 14.99
N THR A 8 8.97 6.49 15.12
CA THR A 8 7.89 5.90 14.33
C THR A 8 6.63 5.90 15.18
N PHE A 9 5.61 6.53 14.67
CA PHE A 9 4.30 6.60 15.29
C PHE A 9 3.38 5.54 14.70
N ILE A 10 2.51 4.95 15.52
CA ILE A 10 1.60 3.89 15.11
C ILE A 10 0.19 4.23 15.59
N GLN A 11 -0.78 4.07 14.69
CA GLN A 11 -2.21 4.12 15.00
C GLN A 11 -2.92 2.97 14.29
N PHE A 12 -3.96 2.43 14.92
CA PHE A 12 -4.74 1.33 14.35
C PHE A 12 -6.05 1.83 13.76
N TYR A 13 -6.52 1.10 12.75
CA TYR A 13 -7.80 1.32 12.09
C TYR A 13 -8.52 -0.03 11.92
N ASP A 14 -9.77 -0.11 12.36
CA ASP A 14 -10.60 -1.30 12.19
C ASP A 14 -11.27 -1.25 10.81
N SER A 15 -10.87 -2.16 9.93
CA SER A 15 -11.37 -2.23 8.56
C SER A 15 -12.19 -3.51 8.33
N PRO A 16 -13.00 -3.58 7.26
CA PRO A 16 -13.68 -4.81 6.84
C PRO A 16 -12.72 -5.98 6.54
N LEU A 17 -11.44 -5.69 6.26
CA LEU A 17 -10.42 -6.70 6.02
C LEU A 17 -9.72 -7.18 7.28
N GLY A 18 -9.98 -6.56 8.42
CA GLY A 18 -9.30 -6.76 9.70
C GLY A 18 -8.61 -5.49 10.19
N LYS A 19 -7.88 -5.61 11.30
CA LYS A 19 -7.18 -4.47 11.91
C LYS A 19 -5.96 -4.06 11.07
N LEU A 20 -5.91 -2.80 10.69
CA LEU A 20 -4.78 -2.18 9.99
C LEU A 20 -3.92 -1.39 10.97
N ALA A 21 -2.59 -1.47 10.83
CA ALA A 21 -1.65 -0.57 11.48
C ALA A 21 -1.20 0.50 10.47
N MET A 22 -1.40 1.74 10.83
CA MET A 22 -0.87 2.93 10.16
C MET A 22 0.45 3.31 10.84
N ARG A 23 1.52 3.48 10.08
CA ARG A 23 2.83 3.91 10.59
C ARG A 23 3.23 5.22 9.93
N SER A 24 3.77 6.14 10.74
CA SER A 24 4.21 7.47 10.28
C SER A 24 5.54 7.85 10.89
N ASP A 25 6.30 8.71 10.20
CA ASP A 25 7.48 9.40 10.73
C ASP A 25 7.15 10.75 11.39
N GLY A 26 5.84 11.01 11.60
CA GLY A 26 5.30 12.27 12.12
C GLY A 26 4.79 13.22 11.02
N SER A 27 5.28 13.12 9.79
CA SER A 27 4.92 14.01 8.69
C SER A 27 4.26 13.32 7.50
N ALA A 28 4.56 12.04 7.30
CA ALA A 28 4.08 11.23 6.18
C ALA A 28 3.74 9.82 6.63
N LEU A 29 2.86 9.15 5.89
CA LEU A 29 2.57 7.73 6.05
C LEU A 29 3.73 6.92 5.44
N ILE A 30 4.33 6.05 6.25
CA ILE A 30 5.45 5.19 5.86
C ILE A 30 5.06 3.72 5.79
N GLY A 31 3.88 3.37 6.30
CA GLY A 31 3.37 2.00 6.26
C GLY A 31 1.88 1.93 6.57
N LEU A 32 1.22 0.98 5.92
CA LEU A 32 -0.16 0.58 6.18
C LEU A 32 -0.27 -0.91 5.90
N GLY A 33 -0.61 -1.70 6.90
CA GLY A 33 -0.67 -3.15 6.76
C GLY A 33 -1.59 -3.82 7.76
N LEU A 34 -2.00 -5.03 7.44
CA LEU A 34 -2.80 -5.87 8.34
C LEU A 34 -1.94 -6.39 9.49
N VAL A 35 -2.53 -6.41 10.67
CA VAL A 35 -1.88 -6.93 11.88
C VAL A 35 -2.74 -7.97 12.58
N SER A 36 -2.10 -8.98 13.17
CA SER A 36 -2.77 -9.87 14.12
C SER A 36 -3.07 -9.14 15.42
N LYS A 37 -4.03 -9.64 16.20
CA LYS A 37 -4.32 -9.08 17.53
C LYS A 37 -3.07 -9.05 18.43
N GLN A 38 -2.26 -10.11 18.39
CA GLN A 38 -1.02 -10.22 19.17
C GLN A 38 0.02 -9.19 18.73
N ALA A 39 0.19 -9.00 17.40
CA ALA A 39 1.11 -8.00 16.87
C ALA A 39 0.67 -6.56 17.19
N ALA A 40 -0.64 -6.30 17.23
CA ALA A 40 -1.17 -5.00 17.65
C ALA A 40 -0.83 -4.69 19.11
N VAL A 41 -1.00 -5.66 20.01
CA VAL A 41 -0.64 -5.52 21.44
C VAL A 41 0.86 -5.28 21.62
N ALA A 42 1.71 -6.05 20.92
CA ALA A 42 3.15 -5.88 20.96
C ALA A 42 3.61 -4.52 20.42
N ALA A 43 2.97 -4.04 19.36
CA ALA A 43 3.28 -2.73 18.79
C ALA A 43 2.94 -1.56 19.72
N ILE A 44 1.83 -1.66 20.46
CA ILE A 44 1.46 -0.68 21.49
C ILE A 44 2.47 -0.66 22.61
N ALA A 45 2.92 -1.83 23.07
CA ALA A 45 3.90 -1.94 24.17
C ALA A 45 5.27 -1.33 23.81
N GLY A 46 5.65 -1.32 22.53
CA GLY A 46 6.91 -0.76 22.03
C GLY A 46 6.84 0.68 21.51
N SER A 47 5.64 1.28 21.42
CA SER A 47 5.42 2.63 20.91
C SER A 47 5.19 3.64 22.04
N ARG A 48 5.60 4.89 21.82
CA ARG A 48 5.21 5.97 22.74
C ARG A 48 3.70 6.19 22.68
N PRO A 49 3.01 6.28 23.84
CA PRO A 49 1.59 6.66 23.86
C PRO A 49 1.44 8.04 23.18
N GLN A 50 0.60 8.12 22.16
CA GLN A 50 0.29 9.41 21.56
C GLN A 50 -0.99 9.96 22.15
N GLU A 51 -0.90 11.03 22.91
CA GLU A 51 -2.05 11.75 23.46
C GLU A 51 -2.85 12.51 22.38
N LYS A 52 -2.26 12.73 21.19
CA LYS A 52 -2.94 13.39 20.05
C LYS A 52 -2.72 12.61 18.76
N SER A 53 -3.80 12.33 18.03
CA SER A 53 -3.70 11.76 16.70
C SER A 53 -2.99 12.74 15.76
N LEU A 54 -1.94 12.26 15.07
CA LEU A 54 -1.24 13.04 14.05
C LEU A 54 -2.18 13.38 12.89
N LEU A 55 -2.00 14.55 12.29
CA LEU A 55 -2.78 14.99 11.12
C LEU A 55 -2.75 13.95 10.01
N ILE A 56 -1.57 13.36 9.76
CA ILE A 56 -1.42 12.31 8.74
C ILE A 56 -2.30 11.08 9.01
N PHE A 57 -2.51 10.70 10.28
CA PHE A 57 -3.41 9.61 10.62
C PHE A 57 -4.88 10.00 10.44
N GLN A 58 -5.25 11.22 10.77
CA GLN A 58 -6.61 11.73 10.54
C GLN A 58 -6.92 11.75 9.03
N GLU A 59 -5.99 12.19 8.20
CA GLU A 59 -6.12 12.16 6.73
C GLU A 59 -6.23 10.73 6.21
N THR A 60 -5.40 9.82 6.71
CA THR A 60 -5.43 8.42 6.33
C THR A 60 -6.76 7.75 6.70
N VAL A 61 -7.29 8.02 7.90
CA VAL A 61 -8.61 7.52 8.33
C VAL A 61 -9.71 8.03 7.39
N ARG A 62 -9.75 9.33 7.09
CA ARG A 62 -10.74 9.90 6.15
C ARG A 62 -10.64 9.25 4.76
N TRP A 63 -9.42 8.97 4.31
CA TRP A 63 -9.17 8.29 3.05
C TRP A 63 -9.73 6.85 3.09
N LEU A 64 -9.41 6.09 4.14
CA LEU A 64 -9.88 4.71 4.34
C LEU A 64 -11.41 4.64 4.50
N ASP A 65 -12.01 5.56 5.23
CA ASP A 65 -13.47 5.65 5.38
C ASP A 65 -14.18 5.87 4.04
N SER A 66 -13.63 6.75 3.19
CA SER A 66 -14.16 6.96 1.84
C SER A 66 -14.00 5.69 0.99
N TYR A 67 -12.81 5.10 1.03
CA TYR A 67 -12.48 3.91 0.25
C TYR A 67 -13.37 2.71 0.60
N PHE A 68 -13.51 2.39 1.90
CA PHE A 68 -14.33 1.26 2.34
C PHE A 68 -15.84 1.47 2.20
N ARG A 69 -16.29 2.70 1.89
CA ARG A 69 -17.65 2.99 1.42
C ARG A 69 -17.81 2.77 -0.09
N GLY A 70 -16.81 2.22 -0.78
CA GLY A 70 -16.82 1.97 -2.22
C GLY A 70 -16.70 3.24 -3.07
N ARG A 71 -16.11 4.30 -2.54
CA ARG A 71 -15.89 5.57 -3.24
C ARG A 71 -14.41 5.78 -3.51
N ALA A 72 -14.07 6.21 -4.72
CA ALA A 72 -12.71 6.65 -5.03
C ALA A 72 -12.37 7.90 -4.19
N PRO A 73 -11.36 7.85 -3.30
CA PRO A 73 -10.96 9.02 -2.55
C PRO A 73 -10.44 10.12 -3.49
N SER A 74 -10.78 11.38 -3.21
CA SER A 74 -10.40 12.54 -4.03
C SER A 74 -9.01 13.09 -3.74
N PHE A 75 -8.32 12.54 -2.75
CA PHE A 75 -6.99 12.96 -2.34
C PHE A 75 -6.14 11.73 -1.97
N THR A 76 -4.83 11.90 -1.87
CA THR A 76 -3.91 10.89 -1.34
C THR A 76 -3.17 11.49 -0.15
N PRO A 77 -3.14 10.84 1.03
CA PRO A 77 -2.33 11.29 2.15
C PRO A 77 -0.86 11.40 1.73
N LYS A 78 -0.09 12.24 2.42
CA LYS A 78 1.35 12.33 2.13
C LYS A 78 2.03 10.99 2.42
N LEU A 79 2.63 10.39 1.39
CA LEU A 79 3.33 9.11 1.48
C LEU A 79 4.84 9.31 1.44
N LYS A 80 5.56 8.48 2.18
CA LYS A 80 7.01 8.35 2.07
C LYS A 80 7.33 6.91 1.71
N LEU A 81 7.58 6.70 0.42
CA LEU A 81 7.93 5.40 -0.13
C LEU A 81 9.34 5.00 0.28
N SER A 82 9.53 3.75 0.68
CA SER A 82 10.80 3.15 1.04
C SER A 82 11.17 2.00 0.10
N GLY A 83 12.41 1.55 0.18
CA GLY A 83 12.95 0.50 -0.67
C GLY A 83 13.88 1.02 -1.76
N SER A 84 14.26 0.15 -2.70
CA SER A 84 15.10 0.50 -3.85
C SER A 84 14.39 1.46 -4.80
N ASP A 85 15.15 2.15 -5.66
CA ASP A 85 14.56 3.04 -6.66
C ASP A 85 13.60 2.31 -7.61
N PHE A 86 13.89 1.05 -7.90
CA PHE A 86 12.99 0.19 -8.67
C PHE A 86 11.66 -0.06 -7.94
N GLN A 87 11.70 -0.39 -6.64
CA GLN A 87 10.50 -0.60 -5.84
C GLN A 87 9.67 0.68 -5.71
N LYS A 88 10.33 1.81 -5.46
CA LYS A 88 9.67 3.13 -5.42
C LYS A 88 8.99 3.43 -6.76
N ARG A 89 9.71 3.20 -7.88
CA ARG A 89 9.13 3.43 -9.22
C ARG A 89 7.91 2.55 -9.48
N VAL A 90 7.94 1.28 -9.08
CA VAL A 90 6.76 0.40 -9.18
C VAL A 90 5.61 0.92 -8.32
N CYS A 91 5.86 1.39 -7.09
CA CYS A 91 4.84 2.01 -6.25
C CYS A 91 4.22 3.26 -6.88
N GLU A 92 5.04 4.14 -7.47
CA GLU A 92 4.58 5.33 -8.20
C GLU A 92 3.67 4.96 -9.38
N ILE A 93 4.05 3.93 -10.14
CA ILE A 93 3.21 3.43 -11.24
C ILE A 93 1.89 2.87 -10.69
N MET A 94 1.92 2.09 -9.61
CA MET A 94 0.70 1.58 -8.98
C MET A 94 -0.24 2.71 -8.54
N LEU A 95 0.28 3.81 -8.00
CA LEU A 95 -0.51 4.98 -7.62
C LEU A 95 -1.24 5.64 -8.79
N THR A 96 -0.79 5.40 -10.03
CA THR A 96 -1.48 5.90 -11.23
C THR A 96 -2.65 5.02 -11.70
N ILE A 97 -2.82 3.82 -11.11
CA ILE A 97 -3.91 2.90 -11.49
C ILE A 97 -5.22 3.41 -10.87
N PRO A 98 -6.23 3.79 -11.67
CA PRO A 98 -7.47 4.33 -11.13
C PRO A 98 -8.27 3.30 -10.31
N PHE A 99 -9.10 3.79 -9.41
CA PHE A 99 -10.11 2.99 -8.71
C PHE A 99 -11.00 2.25 -9.73
N GLY A 100 -11.22 0.97 -9.51
CA GLY A 100 -12.02 0.13 -10.40
C GLY A 100 -11.29 -0.32 -11.68
N LYS A 101 -9.98 -0.08 -11.79
CA LYS A 101 -9.16 -0.54 -12.91
C LYS A 101 -8.05 -1.46 -12.44
N THR A 102 -7.64 -2.35 -13.32
CA THR A 102 -6.50 -3.27 -13.10
C THR A 102 -5.47 -3.12 -14.19
N VAL A 103 -4.24 -3.45 -13.88
CA VAL A 103 -3.14 -3.58 -14.85
C VAL A 103 -2.40 -4.88 -14.60
N THR A 104 -1.74 -5.40 -15.62
CA THR A 104 -0.94 -6.61 -15.48
C THR A 104 0.50 -6.31 -15.05
N TYR A 105 1.17 -7.27 -14.43
CA TYR A 105 2.62 -7.17 -14.16
C TYR A 105 3.41 -6.91 -15.43
N GLY A 106 2.99 -7.48 -16.57
CA GLY A 106 3.62 -7.29 -17.87
C GLY A 106 3.49 -5.86 -18.39
N GLU A 107 2.34 -5.22 -18.22
CA GLU A 107 2.15 -3.81 -18.60
C GLU A 107 3.03 -2.86 -17.78
N ILE A 108 3.15 -3.09 -16.47
CA ILE A 108 4.08 -2.32 -15.62
C ILE A 108 5.52 -2.55 -16.09
N ALA A 109 5.90 -3.80 -16.35
CA ALA A 109 7.24 -4.14 -16.85
C ALA A 109 7.55 -3.45 -18.19
N ALA A 110 6.60 -3.48 -19.14
CA ALA A 110 6.75 -2.80 -20.42
C ALA A 110 6.88 -1.28 -20.27
N ARG A 111 6.13 -0.67 -19.35
CA ARG A 111 6.24 0.76 -19.05
C ARG A 111 7.63 1.12 -18.52
N ILE A 112 8.16 0.36 -17.55
CA ILE A 112 9.49 0.59 -16.99
C ILE A 112 10.59 0.37 -18.04
N ALA A 113 10.45 -0.65 -18.90
CA ALA A 113 11.39 -0.89 -19.99
C ALA A 113 11.49 0.31 -20.93
N ARG A 114 10.36 0.87 -21.33
CA ARG A 114 10.30 2.09 -22.16
C ARG A 114 10.93 3.29 -21.46
N GLU A 115 10.62 3.53 -20.19
CA GLU A 115 11.17 4.63 -19.40
C GLU A 115 12.70 4.55 -19.26
N ARG A 116 13.25 3.34 -19.20
CA ARG A 116 14.69 3.09 -19.06
C ARG A 116 15.43 2.92 -20.40
N GLY A 117 14.72 2.92 -21.51
CA GLY A 117 15.31 2.68 -22.83
C GLY A 117 15.91 1.29 -22.98
N ILE A 118 15.39 0.27 -22.26
CA ILE A 118 15.86 -1.12 -22.34
C ILE A 118 14.87 -1.98 -23.11
N PRO A 119 15.35 -3.04 -23.80
CA PRO A 119 14.48 -3.88 -24.64
C PRO A 119 13.35 -4.56 -23.86
N ARG A 120 13.59 -4.95 -22.60
CA ARG A 120 12.65 -5.73 -21.82
C ARG A 120 12.90 -5.60 -20.31
N MET A 121 11.83 -5.63 -19.52
CA MET A 121 11.85 -5.76 -18.06
C MET A 121 11.12 -7.04 -17.65
N SER A 122 11.63 -7.72 -16.62
CA SER A 122 11.00 -8.93 -16.08
C SER A 122 9.70 -8.62 -15.34
N ALA A 123 8.60 -9.24 -15.74
CA ALA A 123 7.33 -9.20 -14.99
C ALA A 123 7.48 -9.83 -13.59
N GLN A 124 8.35 -10.82 -13.43
CA GLN A 124 8.66 -11.44 -12.13
C GLN A 124 9.35 -10.44 -11.20
N ALA A 125 10.30 -9.64 -11.69
CA ALA A 125 10.95 -8.59 -10.92
C ALA A 125 9.93 -7.52 -10.46
N VAL A 126 9.00 -7.15 -11.35
CA VAL A 126 7.87 -6.27 -11.00
C VAL A 126 7.01 -6.92 -9.92
N GLY A 127 6.69 -8.22 -10.03
CA GLY A 127 5.93 -8.96 -9.03
C GLY A 127 6.59 -8.92 -7.65
N GLY A 128 7.91 -9.08 -7.57
CA GLY A 128 8.67 -8.93 -6.32
C GLY A 128 8.55 -7.52 -5.73
N ALA A 129 8.64 -6.47 -6.56
CA ALA A 129 8.49 -5.08 -6.12
C ALA A 129 7.06 -4.76 -5.68
N VAL A 130 6.04 -5.26 -6.39
CA VAL A 130 4.61 -5.15 -5.99
C VAL A 130 4.37 -5.84 -4.65
N GLY A 131 4.95 -7.03 -4.44
CA GLY A 131 4.85 -7.78 -3.17
C GLY A 131 5.54 -7.09 -1.99
N ALA A 132 6.55 -6.25 -2.25
CA ALA A 132 7.27 -5.48 -1.23
C ALA A 132 6.57 -4.17 -0.82
N ASN A 133 5.36 -3.88 -1.34
CA ASN A 133 4.61 -2.67 -1.03
C ASN A 133 4.36 -2.52 0.48
N PRO A 134 4.89 -1.47 1.14
CA PRO A 134 4.72 -1.27 2.58
C PRO A 134 3.40 -0.55 2.94
N ILE A 135 2.68 0.01 1.96
CA ILE A 135 1.48 0.84 2.17
C ILE A 135 0.31 0.22 1.41
N LEU A 136 -0.28 -0.82 2.00
CA LEU A 136 -1.40 -1.55 1.39
C LEU A 136 -2.59 -0.63 1.10
N ILE A 137 -3.40 -0.97 0.13
CA ILE A 137 -4.64 -0.31 -0.27
C ILE A 137 -4.40 1.06 -0.92
N ILE A 138 -3.72 2.00 -0.24
CA ILE A 138 -3.43 3.34 -0.78
C ILE A 138 -2.50 3.22 -1.98
N VAL A 139 -1.38 2.46 -1.84
CA VAL A 139 -0.60 2.00 -2.98
C VAL A 139 -1.25 0.69 -3.45
N PRO A 140 -2.00 0.70 -4.57
CA PRO A 140 -3.00 -0.33 -4.85
C PRO A 140 -2.40 -1.58 -5.52
N CYS A 141 -1.54 -2.31 -4.80
CA CYS A 141 -0.96 -3.56 -5.31
C CYS A 141 -2.02 -4.64 -5.61
N HIS A 142 -3.22 -4.54 -5.01
CA HIS A 142 -4.35 -5.42 -5.35
C HIS A 142 -4.87 -5.20 -6.79
N ARG A 143 -4.65 -4.04 -7.40
CA ARG A 143 -5.03 -3.74 -8.80
C ARG A 143 -4.04 -4.30 -9.82
N VAL A 144 -2.93 -4.90 -9.36
CA VAL A 144 -1.97 -5.55 -10.25
C VAL A 144 -2.30 -7.04 -10.34
N ILE A 145 -2.52 -7.53 -11.56
CA ILE A 145 -2.98 -8.90 -11.84
C ILE A 145 -2.05 -9.62 -12.83
N GLY A 146 -2.19 -10.92 -12.95
CA GLY A 146 -1.51 -11.71 -13.97
C GLY A 146 -2.11 -11.53 -15.35
N ALA A 147 -1.42 -12.03 -16.36
CA ALA A 147 -1.92 -12.06 -17.74
C ALA A 147 -3.26 -12.82 -17.82
N GLY A 148 -4.15 -12.35 -18.72
CA GLY A 148 -5.46 -12.96 -18.89
C GLY A 148 -6.43 -12.78 -17.72
N GLY A 149 -6.16 -11.82 -16.81
CA GLY A 149 -7.00 -11.57 -15.64
C GLY A 149 -6.73 -12.50 -14.45
N ASN A 150 -5.66 -13.27 -14.50
CA ASN A 150 -5.31 -14.22 -13.46
C ASN A 150 -4.97 -13.50 -12.14
N LEU A 151 -5.70 -13.84 -11.07
CA LEU A 151 -5.46 -13.28 -9.75
C LEU A 151 -4.32 -14.05 -9.08
N THR A 152 -3.14 -13.48 -9.11
CA THR A 152 -1.94 -14.05 -8.49
C THR A 152 -1.31 -13.08 -7.51
N GLY A 153 -0.73 -13.62 -6.45
CA GLY A 153 0.13 -12.91 -5.52
C GLY A 153 -0.50 -11.69 -4.83
N TYR A 154 -0.76 -11.80 -3.53
CA TYR A 154 -1.10 -10.67 -2.69
C TYR A 154 -0.56 -10.91 -1.27
N GLY A 155 0.28 -10.00 -0.79
CA GLY A 155 0.94 -10.17 0.51
C GLY A 155 -0.02 -10.27 1.70
N ALA A 156 -1.23 -9.73 1.57
CA ALA A 156 -2.28 -9.80 2.58
C ALA A 156 -3.26 -10.97 2.38
N GLY A 157 -3.01 -11.85 1.41
CA GLY A 157 -3.85 -13.03 1.10
C GLY A 157 -4.87 -12.78 -0.01
N MET A 158 -5.11 -13.81 -0.81
CA MET A 158 -5.95 -13.73 -2.02
C MET A 158 -7.40 -13.35 -1.74
N GLU A 159 -7.99 -13.82 -0.64
CA GLU A 159 -9.36 -13.43 -0.27
C GLU A 159 -9.51 -11.92 -0.15
N ARG A 160 -8.55 -11.25 0.49
CA ARG A 160 -8.56 -9.80 0.65
C ARG A 160 -8.37 -9.06 -0.66
N LYS A 161 -7.53 -9.59 -1.56
CA LYS A 161 -7.40 -9.05 -2.91
C LYS A 161 -8.73 -9.08 -3.65
N ILE A 162 -9.42 -10.21 -3.60
CA ILE A 162 -10.75 -10.39 -4.22
C ILE A 162 -11.76 -9.43 -3.60
N GLN A 163 -11.77 -9.29 -2.26
CA GLN A 163 -12.67 -8.38 -1.56
C GLN A 163 -12.45 -6.92 -1.99
N LEU A 164 -11.19 -6.48 -2.12
CA LEU A 164 -10.85 -5.14 -2.58
C LEU A 164 -11.27 -4.90 -4.05
N LEU A 165 -10.98 -5.85 -4.94
CA LEU A 165 -11.38 -5.75 -6.34
C LEU A 165 -12.89 -5.73 -6.53
N LYS A 166 -13.64 -6.52 -5.74
CA LYS A 166 -15.11 -6.48 -5.71
C LYS A 166 -15.64 -5.15 -5.16
N LEU A 167 -15.06 -4.63 -4.08
CA LEU A 167 -15.40 -3.32 -3.55
C LEU A 167 -15.27 -2.23 -4.62
N GLU A 168 -14.22 -2.33 -5.43
CA GLU A 168 -13.94 -1.40 -6.54
C GLU A 168 -14.73 -1.71 -7.81
N LYS A 169 -15.50 -2.80 -7.84
CA LYS A 169 -16.23 -3.28 -9.03
C LYS A 169 -15.31 -3.54 -10.22
N SER A 170 -14.10 -4.03 -9.96
CA SER A 170 -13.11 -4.38 -10.97
C SER A 170 -13.25 -5.82 -11.45
N ILE A 171 -13.95 -6.66 -10.69
CA ILE A 171 -14.31 -8.05 -10.97
C ILE A 171 -15.71 -8.34 -10.47
#